data_69573698466a6f743d9889534c4ef84e
#
_entry.id   69573698466a6f743d9889534c4ef84e
#
_cell.length_a   1.000
_cell.length_b   1.000
_cell.length_c   1.000
_cell.angle_alpha   90.00
_cell.angle_beta   90.00
_cell.angle_gamma   90.00
#
_symmetry.space_group_name_H-M   'P 1'
#
loop_
_entity.id
_entity.type
_entity.pdbx_description
1 polymer ?
#
loop_
_entity_poly.entity_id
_entity_poly.type
_entity_poly.pdbx_seq_one_letter_code
_entity_poly.pdbx_strand_id
1 'polypeptide(L)'
;MIKTRLILVLFLTSCISEKPEIMMTAEKQPYLLQNHGDERIDNYYWMRDDSRSDPKVIEYLKNENKLSAEWFESKFDHQSEIVNELLEQVPDIEVSFPIKNKDYSYYQKLHKNDQLPIYYFKTDNDDEILYLDPNIKLQEQEYYSIGTISPSPDNSLIAYTEDNNGRREYDIKIIDTSSLNILNDSISNASYDVIWSNDNKYIIYLKKDPTTLIKDSVYVHRIGTSEDKDILIYKETDPEFNINLYKSKTKKFAYIDIDSTNSNEIRLIDLNNPLDKPFIFINRSENHLYYLEHIKEEEFIIRTNKDAPNF
;
A
#
# COMPACT_ATOMS: atom_id res chain seq x y z
N MET A 1 13.90 -78.05 -36.40
CA MET A 1 14.11 -76.58 -36.36
C MET A 1 13.05 -76.01 -35.41
N ILE A 2 13.44 -75.74 -34.16
CA ILE A 2 12.57 -75.17 -33.14
C ILE A 2 12.82 -73.62 -33.13
N LYS A 3 11.79 -72.82 -33.48
CA LYS A 3 11.84 -71.37 -33.43
C LYS A 3 11.46 -70.89 -32.01
N THR A 4 12.48 -70.52 -31.25
CA THR A 4 12.31 -69.85 -29.93
C THR A 4 11.81 -68.43 -30.16
N ARG A 5 10.58 -68.11 -29.71
CA ARG A 5 10.05 -66.73 -29.65
C ARG A 5 10.46 -66.14 -28.33
N LEU A 6 11.27 -65.11 -28.42
CA LEU A 6 11.63 -64.25 -27.29
C LEU A 6 10.45 -63.28 -26.97
N ILE A 7 9.80 -63.41 -25.81
CA ILE A 7 8.77 -62.55 -25.33
C ILE A 7 9.47 -61.43 -24.50
N LEU A 8 9.52 -60.19 -25.03
CA LEU A 8 10.02 -59.05 -24.33
C LEU A 8 8.90 -58.51 -23.41
N VAL A 9 9.02 -58.70 -22.10
CA VAL A 9 8.11 -58.14 -21.11
C VAL A 9 8.62 -56.75 -20.76
N LEU A 10 7.95 -55.72 -21.27
CA LEU A 10 8.18 -54.32 -20.83
C LEU A 10 7.53 -54.12 -19.46
N PHE A 11 8.35 -53.99 -18.43
CA PHE A 11 7.92 -53.44 -17.14
C PHE A 11 7.71 -51.95 -17.28
N LEU A 12 6.46 -51.51 -17.38
CA LEU A 12 6.07 -50.14 -17.16
C LEU A 12 6.10 -49.88 -15.64
N THR A 13 7.21 -49.38 -15.14
CA THR A 13 7.24 -48.77 -13.81
C THR A 13 6.45 -47.46 -13.90
N SER A 14 5.18 -47.49 -13.50
CA SER A 14 4.46 -46.25 -13.24
C SER A 14 5.14 -45.55 -12.08
N CYS A 15 5.67 -44.36 -12.30
CA CYS A 15 6.02 -43.46 -11.24
C CYS A 15 4.74 -43.15 -10.45
N ILE A 16 4.53 -43.91 -9.37
CA ILE A 16 3.57 -43.49 -8.34
C ILE A 16 4.19 -42.24 -7.72
N SER A 17 3.68 -41.08 -8.08
CA SER A 17 3.95 -39.84 -7.35
C SER A 17 3.43 -40.04 -5.93
N GLU A 18 4.32 -40.36 -5.01
CA GLU A 18 3.99 -40.31 -3.59
C GLU A 18 3.54 -38.90 -3.28
N LYS A 19 2.27 -38.76 -2.88
CA LYS A 19 1.79 -37.52 -2.30
C LYS A 19 2.66 -37.21 -1.08
N PRO A 20 3.12 -35.97 -0.91
CA PRO A 20 3.89 -35.62 0.27
C PRO A 20 3.07 -35.93 1.53
N GLU A 21 3.58 -36.82 2.36
CA GLU A 21 2.93 -37.33 3.58
C GLU A 21 2.99 -36.33 4.75
N ILE A 22 3.40 -35.06 4.47
CA ILE A 22 3.62 -34.04 5.48
C ILE A 22 2.67 -32.88 5.22
N MET A 23 1.39 -33.10 5.51
CA MET A 23 0.46 -32.00 5.74
C MET A 23 0.00 -32.05 7.20
N MET A 24 0.43 -31.10 8.01
CA MET A 24 -0.27 -30.88 9.28
C MET A 24 -1.69 -30.44 8.93
N THR A 25 -2.66 -31.24 9.35
CA THR A 25 -4.06 -30.85 9.17
C THR A 25 -4.46 -29.97 10.35
N ALA A 26 -4.88 -28.74 10.07
CA ALA A 26 -5.39 -27.85 11.10
C ALA A 26 -6.51 -28.51 11.90
N GLU A 27 -6.50 -28.34 13.22
CA GLU A 27 -7.52 -28.85 14.10
C GLU A 27 -8.89 -28.22 13.76
N LYS A 28 -9.91 -29.07 13.59
CA LYS A 28 -11.28 -28.59 13.36
C LYS A 28 -11.95 -28.24 14.68
N GLN A 29 -12.28 -26.96 14.86
CA GLN A 29 -13.04 -26.45 15.99
C GLN A 29 -14.31 -25.77 15.44
N PRO A 30 -15.47 -26.45 15.43
CA PRO A 30 -16.69 -25.88 14.86
C PRO A 30 -17.09 -24.56 15.53
N TYR A 31 -17.27 -23.52 14.73
CA TYR A 31 -17.78 -22.22 15.16
C TYR A 31 -18.97 -21.83 14.28
N LEU A 32 -20.10 -21.48 14.91
CA LEU A 32 -21.30 -21.09 14.19
C LEU A 32 -21.25 -19.60 13.86
N LEU A 33 -21.22 -19.29 12.57
CA LEU A 33 -21.38 -17.95 12.04
C LEU A 33 -22.85 -17.74 11.64
N GLN A 34 -23.43 -16.64 12.10
CA GLN A 34 -24.80 -16.23 11.75
C GLN A 34 -24.75 -14.82 11.19
N ASN A 35 -25.20 -14.63 9.95
CA ASN A 35 -25.27 -13.31 9.33
C ASN A 35 -26.42 -13.26 8.32
N HIS A 36 -27.20 -12.17 8.33
CA HIS A 36 -28.33 -11.95 7.41
C HIS A 36 -29.36 -13.10 7.34
N GLY A 37 -29.50 -13.87 8.42
CA GLY A 37 -30.43 -15.02 8.46
C GLY A 37 -29.84 -16.32 7.89
N ASP A 38 -28.58 -16.32 7.48
CA ASP A 38 -27.83 -17.50 7.07
C ASP A 38 -26.96 -18.04 8.22
N GLU A 39 -26.81 -19.36 8.30
CA GLU A 39 -26.02 -20.05 9.29
C GLU A 39 -24.93 -20.89 8.62
N ARG A 40 -23.68 -20.70 9.03
CA ARG A 40 -22.53 -21.46 8.50
C ARG A 40 -21.63 -21.91 9.63
N ILE A 41 -21.18 -23.19 9.56
CA ILE A 41 -20.15 -23.70 10.47
C ILE A 41 -18.78 -23.46 9.84
N ASP A 42 -17.94 -22.70 10.52
CA ASP A 42 -16.53 -22.55 10.18
C ASP A 42 -15.67 -23.34 11.18
N ASN A 43 -14.99 -24.39 10.69
CA ASN A 43 -14.15 -25.24 11.53
C ASN A 43 -12.80 -24.61 11.87
N TYR A 44 -12.43 -23.51 11.21
CA TYR A 44 -11.13 -22.88 11.31
C TYR A 44 -11.21 -21.43 11.79
N TYR A 45 -12.35 -20.98 12.27
CA TYR A 45 -12.56 -19.62 12.78
C TYR A 45 -11.59 -19.26 13.93
N TRP A 46 -11.09 -20.27 14.66
CA TRP A 46 -10.08 -20.08 15.70
C TRP A 46 -8.75 -19.52 15.19
N MET A 47 -8.46 -19.63 13.88
CA MET A 47 -7.28 -19.03 13.26
C MET A 47 -7.41 -17.51 13.08
N ARG A 48 -8.61 -16.95 13.24
CA ARG A 48 -8.83 -15.52 13.23
C ARG A 48 -8.40 -14.94 14.58
N ASP A 49 -7.20 -14.36 14.59
CA ASP A 49 -6.66 -13.64 15.72
C ASP A 49 -6.40 -12.19 15.30
N ASP A 50 -7.36 -11.30 15.59
CA ASP A 50 -7.28 -9.88 15.26
C ASP A 50 -6.17 -9.17 16.07
N SER A 51 -5.80 -9.73 17.24
CA SER A 51 -4.69 -9.24 18.06
C SER A 51 -3.30 -9.67 17.56
N ARG A 52 -3.25 -10.73 16.71
CA ARG A 52 -2.02 -11.35 16.19
C ARG A 52 -1.05 -11.79 17.30
N SER A 53 -1.58 -12.20 18.43
CA SER A 53 -0.83 -12.55 19.63
C SER A 53 -1.20 -13.90 20.23
N ASP A 54 -2.19 -14.60 19.68
CA ASP A 54 -2.59 -15.93 20.17
C ASP A 54 -1.45 -16.93 19.93
N PRO A 55 -0.86 -17.49 20.99
CA PRO A 55 0.26 -18.42 20.88
C PRO A 55 -0.08 -19.68 20.06
N LYS A 56 -1.34 -20.15 20.11
CA LYS A 56 -1.78 -21.33 19.37
C LYS A 56 -1.77 -21.08 17.86
N VAL A 57 -2.27 -19.91 17.44
CA VAL A 57 -2.26 -19.50 16.02
C VAL A 57 -0.82 -19.31 15.53
N ILE A 58 -0.01 -18.60 16.32
CA ILE A 58 1.41 -18.34 15.97
C ILE A 58 2.20 -19.64 15.87
N GLU A 59 2.03 -20.57 16.80
CA GLU A 59 2.70 -21.86 16.78
C GLU A 59 2.28 -22.70 15.55
N TYR A 60 0.99 -22.73 15.25
CA TYR A 60 0.49 -23.41 14.06
C TYR A 60 1.13 -22.84 12.78
N LEU A 61 1.15 -21.52 12.60
CA LEU A 61 1.76 -20.87 11.43
C LEU A 61 3.27 -21.15 11.33
N LYS A 62 4.00 -21.10 12.45
CA LYS A 62 5.45 -21.42 12.48
C LYS A 62 5.71 -22.87 12.06
N ASN A 63 4.88 -23.80 12.50
CA ASN A 63 5.01 -25.20 12.14
C ASN A 63 4.71 -25.44 10.65
N GLU A 64 3.67 -24.81 10.09
CA GLU A 64 3.37 -24.87 8.66
C GLU A 64 4.51 -24.29 7.81
N ASN A 65 5.07 -23.14 8.21
CA ASN A 65 6.22 -22.55 7.52
C ASN A 65 7.45 -23.47 7.55
N LYS A 66 7.70 -24.12 8.70
CA LYS A 66 8.81 -25.07 8.85
C LYS A 66 8.65 -26.28 7.93
N LEU A 67 7.45 -26.88 7.92
CA LEU A 67 7.14 -28.02 7.06
C LEU A 67 7.23 -27.67 5.57
N SER A 68 6.76 -26.48 5.20
CA SER A 68 6.87 -25.96 3.83
C SER A 68 8.34 -25.81 3.42
N ALA A 69 9.17 -25.22 4.28
CA ALA A 69 10.60 -25.05 4.02
C ALA A 69 11.31 -26.40 3.84
N GLU A 70 11.09 -27.35 4.77
CA GLU A 70 11.65 -28.70 4.70
C GLU A 70 11.22 -29.44 3.42
N TRP A 71 9.96 -29.28 3.00
CA TRP A 71 9.47 -29.87 1.76
C TRP A 71 10.17 -29.27 0.53
N PHE A 72 10.27 -27.92 0.45
CA PHE A 72 10.96 -27.25 -0.63
C PHE A 72 12.44 -27.66 -0.71
N GLU A 73 13.15 -27.67 0.40
CA GLU A 73 14.55 -28.11 0.46
C GLU A 73 14.71 -29.56 -0.01
N SER A 74 13.74 -30.46 0.30
CA SER A 74 13.80 -31.86 -0.09
C SER A 74 13.52 -32.11 -1.59
N LYS A 75 12.87 -31.15 -2.28
CA LYS A 75 12.43 -31.32 -3.68
C LYS A 75 13.20 -30.44 -4.67
N PHE A 76 13.78 -29.35 -4.23
CA PHE A 76 14.40 -28.35 -5.08
C PHE A 76 15.81 -28.00 -4.59
N ASP A 77 16.76 -28.91 -4.88
CA ASP A 77 18.18 -28.73 -4.58
C ASP A 77 18.85 -27.60 -5.38
N HIS A 78 18.20 -27.12 -6.48
CA HIS A 78 18.68 -26.03 -7.34
C HIS A 78 18.12 -24.65 -6.98
N GLN A 79 17.39 -24.48 -5.88
CA GLN A 79 16.78 -23.19 -5.53
C GLN A 79 17.83 -22.07 -5.43
N SER A 80 18.96 -22.34 -4.79
CA SER A 80 20.05 -21.36 -4.65
C SER A 80 20.68 -20.98 -5.99
N GLU A 81 20.79 -21.93 -6.93
CA GLU A 81 21.31 -21.67 -8.28
C GLU A 81 20.37 -20.73 -9.04
N ILE A 82 19.05 -21.00 -9.01
CA ILE A 82 18.04 -20.14 -9.65
C ILE A 82 18.04 -18.73 -9.06
N VAL A 83 18.13 -18.63 -7.74
CA VAL A 83 18.22 -17.31 -7.07
C VAL A 83 19.48 -16.57 -7.51
N ASN A 84 20.63 -17.23 -7.59
CA ASN A 84 21.86 -16.62 -8.04
C ASN A 84 21.78 -16.16 -9.49
N GLU A 85 21.23 -16.98 -10.40
CA GLU A 85 21.01 -16.61 -11.80
C GLU A 85 20.09 -15.37 -11.94
N LEU A 86 19.04 -15.27 -11.13
CA LEU A 86 18.16 -14.10 -11.09
C LEU A 86 18.91 -12.86 -10.57
N LEU A 87 19.70 -13.01 -9.51
CA LEU A 87 20.47 -11.92 -8.92
C LEU A 87 21.58 -11.41 -9.88
N GLU A 88 22.14 -12.28 -10.72
CA GLU A 88 23.10 -11.87 -11.75
C GLU A 88 22.50 -10.94 -12.81
N GLN A 89 21.17 -11.04 -13.04
CA GLN A 89 20.46 -10.17 -13.99
C GLN A 89 20.07 -8.82 -13.40
N VAL A 90 20.12 -8.66 -12.06
CA VAL A 90 19.82 -7.40 -11.39
C VAL A 90 20.97 -6.43 -11.61
N PRO A 91 20.73 -5.21 -12.12
CA PRO A 91 21.78 -4.21 -12.30
C PRO A 91 22.36 -3.78 -10.95
N ASP A 92 23.61 -3.34 -10.93
CA ASP A 92 24.28 -2.89 -9.71
C ASP A 92 23.57 -1.68 -9.08
N ILE A 93 22.99 -0.83 -9.92
CA ILE A 93 22.17 0.31 -9.49
C ILE A 93 21.01 0.49 -10.46
N GLU A 94 19.81 0.54 -9.93
CA GLU A 94 18.61 0.95 -10.65
C GLU A 94 18.23 2.38 -10.25
N VAL A 95 18.05 3.26 -11.23
CA VAL A 95 17.69 4.67 -11.02
C VAL A 95 16.32 4.93 -11.64
N SER A 96 15.39 5.44 -10.84
CA SER A 96 14.05 5.81 -11.34
C SER A 96 14.12 7.06 -12.25
N PHE A 97 13.09 7.24 -13.09
CA PHE A 97 12.95 8.50 -13.82
C PHE A 97 12.75 9.66 -12.84
N PRO A 98 13.44 10.81 -13.04
CA PRO A 98 13.28 11.97 -12.18
C PRO A 98 11.90 12.62 -12.38
N ILE A 99 11.23 12.94 -11.27
CA ILE A 99 9.97 13.68 -11.27
C ILE A 99 10.27 15.14 -10.94
N LYS A 100 10.00 16.02 -11.89
CA LYS A 100 10.27 17.46 -11.73
C LYS A 100 9.17 18.14 -10.91
N ASN A 101 9.59 18.90 -9.89
CA ASN A 101 8.75 19.86 -9.17
C ASN A 101 9.47 21.21 -9.13
N LYS A 102 9.05 22.16 -9.98
CA LYS A 102 9.74 23.44 -10.22
C LYS A 102 11.24 23.20 -10.56
N ASP A 103 12.13 23.70 -9.70
CA ASP A 103 13.56 23.68 -9.88
C ASP A 103 14.24 22.42 -9.32
N TYR A 104 13.45 21.53 -8.70
CA TYR A 104 13.95 20.28 -8.14
C TYR A 104 13.50 19.07 -8.97
N SER A 105 14.36 18.05 -9.03
CA SER A 105 14.07 16.75 -9.64
C SER A 105 14.25 15.66 -8.60
N TYR A 106 13.17 14.97 -8.26
CA TYR A 106 13.11 13.91 -7.26
C TYR A 106 13.22 12.54 -7.92
N TYR A 107 14.04 11.65 -7.38
CA TYR A 107 14.22 10.30 -7.88
C TYR A 107 14.78 9.40 -6.78
N GLN A 108 14.81 8.10 -7.07
CA GLN A 108 15.33 7.09 -6.16
C GLN A 108 16.37 6.22 -6.85
N LYS A 109 17.28 5.66 -6.05
CA LYS A 109 18.27 4.67 -6.46
C LYS A 109 18.10 3.42 -5.61
N LEU A 110 18.09 2.26 -6.25
CA LEU A 110 18.14 0.97 -5.58
C LEU A 110 19.47 0.30 -5.96
N HIS A 111 20.36 0.11 -4.98
CA HIS A 111 21.58 -0.65 -5.18
C HIS A 111 21.30 -2.15 -5.03
N LYS A 112 22.05 -2.97 -5.74
CA LYS A 112 21.85 -4.43 -5.81
C LYS A 112 21.75 -5.12 -4.44
N ASN A 113 22.41 -4.60 -3.42
CA ASN A 113 22.41 -5.17 -2.07
C ASN A 113 21.44 -4.48 -1.09
N ASP A 114 20.77 -3.40 -1.52
CA ASP A 114 19.80 -2.70 -0.69
C ASP A 114 18.45 -3.39 -0.78
N GLN A 115 17.70 -3.42 0.31
CA GLN A 115 16.33 -3.94 0.33
C GLN A 115 15.32 -2.86 -0.07
N LEU A 116 15.64 -1.59 0.17
CA LEU A 116 14.77 -0.45 -0.09
C LEU A 116 15.51 0.60 -0.90
N PRO A 117 14.82 1.34 -1.79
CA PRO A 117 15.42 2.43 -2.54
C PRO A 117 15.81 3.58 -1.62
N ILE A 118 16.90 4.25 -1.98
CA ILE A 118 17.40 5.48 -1.35
C ILE A 118 16.90 6.67 -2.15
N TYR A 119 16.45 7.74 -1.50
CA TYR A 119 15.77 8.87 -2.12
C TYR A 119 16.64 10.10 -2.19
N TYR A 120 16.63 10.72 -3.39
CA TYR A 120 17.45 11.86 -3.74
C TYR A 120 16.62 12.97 -4.38
N PHE A 121 17.10 14.19 -4.29
CA PHE A 121 16.71 15.26 -5.19
C PHE A 121 17.93 15.95 -5.80
N LYS A 122 17.73 16.55 -6.96
CA LYS A 122 18.68 17.46 -7.60
C LYS A 122 18.08 18.84 -7.70
N THR A 123 18.89 19.86 -7.45
CA THR A 123 18.57 21.26 -7.71
C THR A 123 18.95 21.66 -9.13
N ASP A 124 18.60 22.85 -9.58
CA ASP A 124 19.03 23.39 -10.88
C ASP A 124 20.56 23.49 -11.05
N ASN A 125 21.31 23.51 -9.95
CA ASN A 125 22.77 23.46 -9.97
C ASN A 125 23.34 22.05 -10.20
N ASP A 126 22.47 21.06 -10.42
CA ASP A 126 22.80 19.63 -10.59
C ASP A 126 23.45 18.97 -9.36
N ASP A 127 23.39 19.61 -8.20
CA ASP A 127 23.82 19.02 -6.93
C ASP A 127 22.86 17.93 -6.51
N GLU A 128 23.37 16.70 -6.37
CA GLU A 128 22.60 15.56 -5.88
C GLU A 128 22.61 15.54 -4.36
N ILE A 129 21.43 15.52 -3.76
CA ILE A 129 21.25 15.53 -2.31
C ILE A 129 20.45 14.30 -1.89
N LEU A 130 21.05 13.44 -1.06
CA LEU A 130 20.35 12.35 -0.37
C LEU A 130 19.55 12.94 0.77
N TYR A 131 18.23 12.70 0.81
CA TYR A 131 17.38 13.20 1.87
C TYR A 131 16.70 12.10 2.71
N LEU A 132 16.64 10.84 2.20
CA LEU A 132 16.05 9.73 2.95
C LEU A 132 16.68 8.41 2.54
N ASP A 133 17.25 7.69 3.51
CA ASP A 133 17.73 6.32 3.36
C ASP A 133 16.95 5.39 4.29
N PRO A 134 15.94 4.65 3.77
CA PRO A 134 15.14 3.73 4.57
C PRO A 134 15.92 2.52 5.08
N ASN A 135 17.04 2.16 4.44
CA ASN A 135 17.83 0.99 4.83
C ASN A 135 18.47 1.17 6.21
N ILE A 136 18.72 2.42 6.64
CA ILE A 136 19.21 2.73 8.00
C ILE A 136 18.17 2.29 9.04
N LYS A 137 16.88 2.60 8.80
CA LYS A 137 15.79 2.20 9.70
C LYS A 137 15.57 0.68 9.69
N LEU A 138 15.68 0.05 8.54
CA LEU A 138 15.50 -1.39 8.39
C LEU A 138 16.57 -2.20 9.15
N GLN A 139 17.75 -1.63 9.41
CA GLN A 139 18.78 -2.28 10.26
C GLN A 139 18.37 -2.33 11.75
N GLU A 140 17.48 -1.45 12.19
CA GLU A 140 17.06 -1.32 13.58
C GLU A 140 15.78 -2.08 13.90
N GLN A 141 15.04 -2.56 12.88
CA GLN A 141 13.72 -3.17 13.02
C GLN A 141 13.45 -4.26 11.98
N GLU A 142 12.51 -5.17 12.27
CA GLU A 142 12.20 -6.32 11.40
C GLU A 142 11.48 -5.92 10.10
N TYR A 143 10.78 -4.79 10.09
CA TYR A 143 10.03 -4.31 8.94
C TYR A 143 10.07 -2.79 8.86
N TYR A 144 10.29 -2.27 7.66
CA TYR A 144 10.16 -0.86 7.34
C TYR A 144 9.79 -0.68 5.87
N SER A 145 8.88 0.23 5.58
CA SER A 145 8.57 0.61 4.20
C SER A 145 8.15 2.08 4.10
N ILE A 146 8.42 2.67 2.94
CA ILE A 146 7.96 4.02 2.58
C ILE A 146 6.68 3.88 1.73
N GLY A 147 5.62 4.59 2.12
CA GLY A 147 4.37 4.63 1.37
C GLY A 147 4.41 5.70 0.27
N THR A 148 4.40 6.96 0.65
CA THR A 148 4.39 8.10 -0.28
C THR A 148 5.46 9.10 0.10
N ILE A 149 6.04 9.74 -0.91
CA ILE A 149 6.90 10.92 -0.77
C ILE A 149 6.24 12.06 -1.51
N SER A 150 6.00 13.16 -0.81
CA SER A 150 5.28 14.33 -1.31
C SER A 150 6.05 15.61 -1.00
N PRO A 151 6.80 16.16 -1.96
CA PRO A 151 7.42 17.48 -1.81
C PRO A 151 6.37 18.59 -1.72
N SER A 152 6.64 19.60 -0.89
CA SER A 152 5.82 20.80 -0.83
C SER A 152 5.86 21.59 -2.15
N PRO A 153 4.85 22.42 -2.45
CA PRO A 153 4.82 23.22 -3.68
C PRO A 153 6.05 24.10 -3.92
N ASP A 154 6.73 24.57 -2.86
CA ASP A 154 7.94 25.40 -2.95
C ASP A 154 9.25 24.62 -2.77
N ASN A 155 9.18 23.29 -2.57
CA ASN A 155 10.31 22.39 -2.30
C ASN A 155 11.04 22.63 -0.95
N SER A 156 10.50 23.47 -0.06
CA SER A 156 11.13 23.70 1.25
C SER A 156 10.97 22.53 2.22
N LEU A 157 9.93 21.72 2.02
CA LEU A 157 9.59 20.57 2.87
C LEU A 157 9.28 19.33 2.02
N ILE A 158 9.50 18.16 2.61
CA ILE A 158 9.09 16.87 2.04
C ILE A 158 8.29 16.11 3.10
N ALA A 159 7.01 15.85 2.85
CA ALA A 159 6.26 14.90 3.64
C ALA A 159 6.50 13.48 3.10
N TYR A 160 6.69 12.52 3.99
CA TYR A 160 6.73 11.11 3.63
C TYR A 160 5.95 10.28 4.64
N THR A 161 5.51 9.10 4.20
CA THR A 161 4.78 8.16 5.04
C THR A 161 5.60 6.91 5.24
N GLU A 162 5.70 6.42 6.48
CA GLU A 162 6.46 5.23 6.84
C GLU A 162 5.57 4.20 7.56
N ASP A 163 5.72 2.92 7.19
CA ASP A 163 5.09 1.79 7.87
C ASP A 163 6.17 0.98 8.59
N ASN A 164 6.05 0.89 9.92
CA ASN A 164 7.02 0.25 10.79
C ASN A 164 6.60 -1.16 11.24
N ASN A 165 5.43 -1.65 10.82
CA ASN A 165 4.88 -2.91 11.31
C ASN A 165 4.24 -3.81 10.24
N GLY A 166 4.24 -3.39 8.97
CA GLY A 166 3.69 -4.15 7.86
C GLY A 166 2.15 -4.16 7.78
N ARG A 167 1.47 -3.30 8.54
CA ARG A 167 0.00 -3.25 8.57
C ARG A 167 -0.60 -2.21 7.63
N ARG A 168 0.26 -1.49 6.90
CA ARG A 168 -0.15 -0.34 6.09
C ARG A 168 -0.81 0.77 6.92
N GLU A 169 -0.43 0.85 8.19
CA GLU A 169 -0.70 1.97 9.09
C GLU A 169 0.54 2.84 9.08
N TYR A 170 0.41 4.04 8.55
CA TYR A 170 1.56 4.89 8.27
C TYR A 170 1.69 6.00 9.30
N ASP A 171 2.93 6.32 9.64
CA ASP A 171 3.26 7.59 10.30
C ASP A 171 3.69 8.60 9.24
N ILE A 172 3.20 9.83 9.34
CA ILE A 172 3.61 10.92 8.45
C ILE A 172 4.74 11.69 9.13
N LYS A 173 5.85 11.86 8.42
CA LYS A 173 7.01 12.64 8.83
C LYS A 173 7.29 13.72 7.81
N ILE A 174 7.94 14.80 8.25
CA ILE A 174 8.26 15.94 7.41
C ILE A 174 9.74 16.26 7.52
N ILE A 175 10.42 16.35 6.38
CA ILE A 175 11.83 16.72 6.26
C ILE A 175 11.91 18.17 5.80
N ASP A 176 12.74 19.00 6.46
CA ASP A 176 13.17 20.30 5.98
C ASP A 176 14.30 20.10 4.97
N THR A 177 14.14 20.56 3.71
CA THR A 177 15.07 20.30 2.63
C THR A 177 16.41 21.06 2.75
N SER A 178 16.44 22.14 3.52
CA SER A 178 17.64 22.95 3.72
C SER A 178 18.58 22.35 4.76
N SER A 179 18.01 21.78 5.84
CA SER A 179 18.77 21.19 6.95
C SER A 179 18.83 19.66 6.89
N LEU A 180 17.97 19.03 6.10
CA LEU A 180 17.72 17.58 6.04
C LEU A 180 17.25 16.97 7.36
N ASN A 181 16.77 17.80 8.29
CA ASN A 181 16.25 17.36 9.57
C ASN A 181 14.76 17.01 9.46
N ILE A 182 14.35 15.97 10.19
CA ILE A 182 12.93 15.67 10.38
C ILE A 182 12.36 16.68 11.39
N LEU A 183 11.24 17.32 11.04
CA LEU A 183 10.52 18.22 11.93
C LEU A 183 9.88 17.43 13.08
N ASN A 184 9.44 18.18 14.12
CA ASN A 184 8.75 17.58 15.26
C ASN A 184 7.30 17.16 14.94
N ASP A 185 6.77 17.57 13.78
CA ASP A 185 5.47 17.14 13.31
C ASP A 185 5.47 15.62 13.11
N SER A 186 4.54 14.93 13.75
CA SER A 186 4.38 13.48 13.65
C SER A 186 2.91 13.15 13.74
N ILE A 187 2.39 12.49 12.70
CA ILE A 187 1.01 12.05 12.62
C ILE A 187 1.03 10.54 12.54
N SER A 188 0.27 9.88 13.40
CA SER A 188 0.26 8.43 13.51
C SER A 188 -1.01 7.80 12.93
N ASN A 189 -0.91 6.52 12.56
CA ASN A 189 -2.04 5.71 12.07
C ASN A 189 -2.79 6.35 10.88
N ALA A 190 -2.04 7.00 10.00
CA ALA A 190 -2.56 7.56 8.76
C ALA A 190 -2.63 6.50 7.64
N SER A 191 -3.23 6.85 6.52
CA SER A 191 -3.03 6.19 5.24
C SER A 191 -1.77 6.75 4.57
N TYR A 192 -1.34 6.14 3.47
CA TYR A 192 -0.19 6.63 2.70
C TYR A 192 -0.47 7.93 1.92
N ASP A 193 -1.74 8.37 1.84
CA ASP A 193 -2.12 9.53 1.04
C ASP A 193 -1.81 10.84 1.77
N VAL A 194 -0.99 11.71 1.16
CA VAL A 194 -0.62 13.02 1.69
C VAL A 194 -0.62 14.07 0.58
N ILE A 195 -1.35 15.17 0.76
CA ILE A 195 -1.44 16.28 -0.18
C ILE A 195 -1.13 17.60 0.53
N TRP A 196 -0.23 18.39 -0.05
CA TRP A 196 0.09 19.74 0.42
C TRP A 196 -0.94 20.76 -0.03
N SER A 197 -1.25 21.75 0.85
CA SER A 197 -1.85 23.02 0.44
C SER A 197 -0.88 23.84 -0.42
N ASN A 198 -1.42 24.77 -1.23
CA ASN A 198 -0.60 25.55 -2.15
C ASN A 198 0.29 26.58 -1.43
N ASP A 199 -0.01 26.94 -0.18
CA ASP A 199 0.77 27.86 0.66
C ASP A 199 1.82 27.16 1.55
N ASN A 200 1.99 25.84 1.38
CA ASN A 200 2.92 24.96 2.13
C ASN A 200 2.66 24.88 3.64
N LYS A 201 1.53 25.39 4.15
CA LYS A 201 1.26 25.44 5.60
C LYS A 201 0.46 24.27 6.12
N TYR A 202 -0.17 23.52 5.22
CA TYR A 202 -1.04 22.41 5.60
C TYR A 202 -0.76 21.18 4.75
N ILE A 203 -0.98 20.01 5.35
CA ILE A 203 -1.13 18.75 4.65
C ILE A 203 -2.54 18.20 4.89
N ILE A 204 -3.08 17.55 3.87
CA ILE A 204 -4.36 16.85 3.90
C ILE A 204 -4.03 15.37 3.85
N TYR A 205 -4.62 14.58 4.73
CA TYR A 205 -4.33 13.18 4.85
C TYR A 205 -5.54 12.35 5.28
N LEU A 206 -5.45 11.03 5.13
CA LEU A 206 -6.51 10.09 5.51
C LEU A 206 -6.14 9.33 6.78
N LYS A 207 -7.14 9.07 7.62
CA LYS A 207 -7.07 8.06 8.68
C LYS A 207 -7.99 6.88 8.37
N LYS A 208 -7.64 5.76 8.96
CA LYS A 208 -8.40 4.52 8.90
C LYS A 208 -9.15 4.29 10.20
N ASP A 209 -10.29 3.65 10.11
CA ASP A 209 -10.92 3.03 11.28
C ASP A 209 -9.97 1.97 11.87
N PRO A 210 -9.65 2.00 13.16
CA PRO A 210 -8.65 1.11 13.75
C PRO A 210 -9.06 -0.36 13.80
N THR A 211 -10.36 -0.65 13.64
CA THR A 211 -10.90 -2.01 13.67
C THR A 211 -11.02 -2.62 12.28
N THR A 212 -11.62 -1.87 11.35
CA THR A 212 -11.90 -2.33 9.99
C THR A 212 -10.74 -2.06 9.03
N LEU A 213 -9.84 -1.12 9.35
CA LEU A 213 -8.77 -0.58 8.53
C LEU A 213 -9.27 0.10 7.24
N ILE A 214 -10.55 0.40 7.16
CA ILE A 214 -11.15 1.15 6.06
C ILE A 214 -10.78 2.63 6.23
N LYS A 215 -10.39 3.29 5.14
CA LYS A 215 -10.13 4.73 5.11
C LYS A 215 -11.47 5.46 5.19
N ASP A 216 -11.76 6.13 6.30
CA ASP A 216 -13.05 6.73 6.60
C ASP A 216 -13.01 8.23 6.94
N SER A 217 -11.82 8.79 7.18
CA SER A 217 -11.70 10.15 7.71
C SER A 217 -10.62 10.95 7.00
N VAL A 218 -10.94 12.21 6.68
CA VAL A 218 -10.01 13.18 6.05
C VAL A 218 -9.71 14.29 7.04
N TYR A 219 -8.42 14.50 7.30
CA TYR A 219 -7.92 15.52 8.22
C TYR A 219 -7.05 16.54 7.52
N VAL A 220 -6.96 17.72 8.10
CA VAL A 220 -6.00 18.77 7.74
C VAL A 220 -5.10 19.03 8.94
N HIS A 221 -3.81 18.84 8.73
CA HIS A 221 -2.76 19.16 9.69
C HIS A 221 -2.07 20.47 9.32
N ARG A 222 -1.86 21.35 10.31
CA ARG A 222 -1.06 22.56 10.16
C ARG A 222 0.38 22.28 10.53
N ILE A 223 1.31 22.54 9.62
CA ILE A 223 2.75 22.39 9.86
C ILE A 223 3.20 23.18 11.09
N GLY A 224 3.99 22.56 11.93
CA GLY A 224 4.49 23.13 13.20
C GLY A 224 3.51 23.01 14.37
N THR A 225 2.47 22.16 14.25
CA THR A 225 1.53 21.89 15.34
C THR A 225 1.51 20.40 15.69
N SER A 226 0.96 20.06 16.85
CA SER A 226 0.75 18.67 17.25
C SER A 226 -0.52 18.10 16.62
N GLU A 227 -0.55 16.78 16.39
CA GLU A 227 -1.65 16.02 15.77
C GLU A 227 -3.02 16.23 16.45
N ASP A 228 -3.06 16.47 17.76
CA ASP A 228 -4.30 16.74 18.51
C ASP A 228 -5.02 18.02 18.08
N LYS A 229 -4.36 18.88 17.29
CA LYS A 229 -4.94 20.11 16.72
C LYS A 229 -5.43 19.92 15.29
N ASP A 230 -5.33 18.73 14.75
CA ASP A 230 -5.75 18.44 13.39
C ASP A 230 -7.25 18.55 13.22
N ILE A 231 -7.66 19.09 12.08
CA ILE A 231 -9.05 19.40 11.80
C ILE A 231 -9.64 18.28 10.95
N LEU A 232 -10.65 17.59 11.47
CA LEU A 232 -11.48 16.68 10.70
C LEU A 232 -12.38 17.47 9.74
N ILE A 233 -12.17 17.31 8.43
CA ILE A 233 -12.96 18.00 7.41
C ILE A 233 -14.01 17.13 6.75
N TYR A 234 -13.83 15.81 6.78
CA TYR A 234 -14.81 14.83 6.29
C TYR A 234 -14.69 13.49 7.02
N LYS A 235 -15.82 12.86 7.29
CA LYS A 235 -15.91 11.48 7.77
C LYS A 235 -17.00 10.75 7.01
N GLU A 236 -16.65 9.58 6.44
CA GLU A 236 -17.61 8.64 5.88
C GLU A 236 -18.16 7.75 7.00
N THR A 237 -19.45 7.55 7.02
CA THR A 237 -20.14 6.73 8.04
C THR A 237 -20.77 5.47 7.46
N ASP A 238 -20.86 5.40 6.13
CA ASP A 238 -21.35 4.23 5.43
C ASP A 238 -20.20 3.26 5.16
N PRO A 239 -20.20 2.05 5.78
CA PRO A 239 -19.11 1.11 5.65
C PRO A 239 -18.97 0.48 4.25
N GLU A 240 -19.93 0.71 3.36
CA GLU A 240 -19.84 0.26 1.96
C GLU A 240 -18.92 1.15 1.11
N PHE A 241 -18.55 2.34 1.62
CA PHE A 241 -17.72 3.30 0.91
C PHE A 241 -16.30 3.38 1.48
N ASN A 242 -15.35 3.46 0.58
CA ASN A 242 -13.95 3.74 0.81
C ASN A 242 -13.63 5.19 0.44
N ILE A 243 -12.60 5.78 1.06
CA ILE A 243 -12.12 7.11 0.69
C ILE A 243 -10.75 6.99 0.03
N ASN A 244 -10.56 7.67 -1.11
CA ASN A 244 -9.27 7.91 -1.72
C ASN A 244 -9.02 9.41 -1.80
N LEU A 245 -7.74 9.79 -1.74
CA LEU A 245 -7.32 11.20 -1.78
C LEU A 245 -6.30 11.40 -2.89
N TYR A 246 -6.57 12.29 -3.85
CA TYR A 246 -5.63 12.62 -4.91
C TYR A 246 -5.74 14.08 -5.34
N LYS A 247 -4.67 14.58 -5.97
CA LYS A 247 -4.57 15.98 -6.40
C LYS A 247 -4.95 16.12 -7.87
N SER A 248 -5.69 17.18 -8.21
CA SER A 248 -5.95 17.55 -9.61
C SER A 248 -4.64 17.87 -10.35
N LYS A 249 -4.59 17.61 -11.66
CA LYS A 249 -3.44 17.94 -12.52
C LYS A 249 -3.08 19.42 -12.49
N THR A 250 -4.09 20.27 -12.34
CA THR A 250 -3.89 21.72 -12.21
C THR A 250 -3.35 22.15 -10.85
N LYS A 251 -3.27 21.22 -9.88
CA LYS A 251 -2.88 21.48 -8.50
C LYS A 251 -3.78 22.49 -7.76
N LYS A 252 -4.99 22.78 -8.28
CA LYS A 252 -5.96 23.67 -7.64
C LYS A 252 -6.75 22.94 -6.55
N PHE A 253 -7.12 21.68 -6.79
CA PHE A 253 -7.97 20.89 -5.90
C PHE A 253 -7.30 19.61 -5.43
N ALA A 254 -7.63 19.20 -4.19
CA ALA A 254 -7.60 17.80 -3.79
C ALA A 254 -9.00 17.21 -3.93
N TYR A 255 -9.08 15.96 -4.38
CA TYR A 255 -10.33 15.22 -4.49
C TYR A 255 -10.42 14.22 -3.35
N ILE A 256 -11.54 14.24 -2.63
CA ILE A 256 -11.98 13.15 -1.78
C ILE A 256 -12.89 12.30 -2.65
N ASP A 257 -12.38 11.16 -3.13
CA ASP A 257 -13.15 10.21 -3.92
C ASP A 257 -13.69 9.13 -2.98
N ILE A 258 -14.99 9.10 -2.85
CA ILE A 258 -15.74 8.23 -1.94
C ILE A 258 -16.43 7.21 -2.82
N ASP A 259 -15.89 5.99 -2.87
CA ASP A 259 -16.30 4.97 -3.83
C ASP A 259 -16.80 3.68 -3.19
N SER A 260 -17.77 3.07 -3.84
CA SER A 260 -18.27 1.72 -3.60
C SER A 260 -18.24 0.91 -4.90
N THR A 261 -18.76 -0.32 -4.88
CA THR A 261 -18.75 -1.21 -6.06
C THR A 261 -19.43 -0.60 -7.29
N ASN A 262 -20.49 0.17 -7.10
CA ASN A 262 -21.36 0.64 -8.20
C ASN A 262 -21.72 2.13 -8.15
N SER A 263 -21.19 2.87 -7.18
CA SER A 263 -21.47 4.30 -7.05
C SER A 263 -20.30 5.04 -6.40
N ASN A 264 -20.16 6.31 -6.74
CA ASN A 264 -19.18 7.18 -6.06
C ASN A 264 -19.69 8.61 -5.89
N GLU A 265 -18.98 9.34 -5.02
CA GLU A 265 -19.13 10.78 -4.81
C GLU A 265 -17.74 11.42 -4.75
N ILE A 266 -17.52 12.50 -5.46
CA ILE A 266 -16.26 13.25 -5.38
C ILE A 266 -16.52 14.59 -4.70
N ARG A 267 -15.74 14.88 -3.67
CA ARG A 267 -15.70 16.19 -3.02
C ARG A 267 -14.37 16.87 -3.30
N LEU A 268 -14.43 18.18 -3.48
CA LEU A 268 -13.29 19.01 -3.82
C LEU A 268 -12.87 19.84 -2.61
N ILE A 269 -11.57 19.88 -2.34
CA ILE A 269 -10.93 20.78 -1.39
C ILE A 269 -10.12 21.78 -2.21
N ASP A 270 -10.38 23.07 -2.07
CA ASP A 270 -9.50 24.11 -2.66
C ASP A 270 -8.17 24.13 -1.90
N LEU A 271 -7.07 23.83 -2.58
CA LEU A 271 -5.74 23.79 -1.97
C LEU A 271 -5.20 25.17 -1.58
N ASN A 272 -5.86 26.25 -1.95
CA ASN A 272 -5.56 27.60 -1.44
C ASN A 272 -6.29 27.88 -0.11
N ASN A 273 -7.39 27.16 0.17
CA ASN A 273 -8.21 27.30 1.37
C ASN A 273 -8.57 25.92 1.94
N PRO A 274 -7.59 25.11 2.39
CA PRO A 274 -7.80 23.70 2.73
C PRO A 274 -8.68 23.48 3.98
N LEU A 275 -8.97 24.51 4.73
CA LEU A 275 -9.84 24.48 5.92
C LEU A 275 -11.32 24.69 5.59
N ASP A 276 -11.64 25.09 4.37
CA ASP A 276 -13.03 25.24 3.94
C ASP A 276 -13.70 23.87 3.81
N LYS A 277 -15.02 23.86 3.99
CA LYS A 277 -15.80 22.64 3.85
C LYS A 277 -15.66 22.07 2.43
N PRO A 278 -15.33 20.78 2.27
CA PRO A 278 -15.24 20.17 0.97
C PRO A 278 -16.55 20.31 0.15
N PHE A 279 -16.43 20.76 -1.08
CA PHE A 279 -17.54 20.95 -1.98
C PHE A 279 -17.92 19.62 -2.68
N ILE A 280 -19.19 19.23 -2.62
CA ILE A 280 -19.69 18.05 -3.34
C ILE A 280 -19.85 18.41 -4.81
N PHE A 281 -19.18 17.66 -5.70
CA PHE A 281 -19.30 17.92 -7.14
C PHE A 281 -20.62 17.37 -7.70
N ILE A 282 -20.87 16.06 -7.51
CA ILE A 282 -22.15 15.41 -7.79
C ILE A 282 -22.43 14.46 -6.61
N ASN A 283 -23.65 14.56 -6.05
CA ASN A 283 -24.06 13.64 -4.99
C ASN A 283 -24.10 12.20 -5.52
N ARG A 284 -23.69 11.24 -4.68
CA ARG A 284 -23.80 9.82 -5.01
C ARG A 284 -25.25 9.40 -5.27
N SER A 285 -25.42 8.52 -6.21
CA SER A 285 -26.68 7.84 -6.48
C SER A 285 -26.41 6.41 -6.92
N GLU A 286 -27.39 5.54 -6.72
CA GLU A 286 -27.26 4.12 -7.06
C GLU A 286 -26.89 3.93 -8.54
N ASN A 287 -25.93 3.04 -8.81
CA ASN A 287 -25.42 2.70 -10.14
C ASN A 287 -24.85 3.88 -10.95
N HIS A 288 -24.43 4.96 -10.27
CA HIS A 288 -23.78 6.10 -10.90
C HIS A 288 -22.31 6.18 -10.52
N LEU A 289 -21.45 5.99 -11.51
CA LEU A 289 -20.02 6.16 -11.43
C LEU A 289 -19.57 7.33 -12.31
N TYR A 290 -18.66 8.14 -11.77
CA TYR A 290 -18.03 9.20 -12.56
C TYR A 290 -16.59 9.46 -12.09
N TYR A 291 -15.77 9.91 -13.04
CA TYR A 291 -14.39 10.34 -12.83
C TYR A 291 -14.28 11.81 -13.22
N LEU A 292 -13.52 12.55 -12.46
CA LEU A 292 -13.45 13.99 -12.57
C LEU A 292 -12.00 14.46 -12.74
N GLU A 293 -11.75 15.39 -13.66
CA GLU A 293 -10.46 16.06 -13.77
C GLU A 293 -10.66 17.55 -14.07
N HIS A 294 -10.01 18.39 -13.24
CA HIS A 294 -10.02 19.84 -13.43
C HIS A 294 -9.01 20.26 -14.50
N ILE A 295 -9.46 21.06 -15.49
CA ILE A 295 -8.63 21.52 -16.60
C ILE A 295 -8.12 22.93 -16.37
N LYS A 296 -9.03 23.87 -16.15
CA LYS A 296 -8.73 25.30 -15.94
C LYS A 296 -9.95 26.00 -15.38
N GLU A 297 -9.72 27.11 -14.65
CA GLU A 297 -10.77 27.98 -14.10
C GLU A 297 -11.89 27.19 -13.39
N GLU A 298 -13.07 27.05 -14.01
CA GLU A 298 -14.21 26.28 -13.52
C GLU A 298 -14.56 25.11 -14.46
N GLU A 299 -13.66 24.77 -15.39
CA GLU A 299 -13.86 23.70 -16.37
C GLU A 299 -13.34 22.36 -15.87
N PHE A 300 -14.18 21.34 -15.99
CA PHE A 300 -13.88 19.94 -15.64
C PHE A 300 -14.19 19.01 -16.79
N ILE A 301 -13.39 17.97 -16.96
CA ILE A 301 -13.74 16.78 -17.74
C ILE A 301 -14.37 15.76 -16.82
N ILE A 302 -15.50 15.19 -17.25
CA ILE A 302 -16.20 14.13 -16.54
C ILE A 302 -16.31 12.94 -17.47
N ARG A 303 -15.89 11.76 -17.00
CA ARG A 303 -16.23 10.47 -17.59
C ARG A 303 -17.25 9.81 -16.68
N THR A 304 -18.40 9.41 -17.20
CA THR A 304 -19.51 8.89 -16.41
C THR A 304 -20.27 7.79 -17.14
N ASN A 305 -20.89 6.88 -16.39
CA ASN A 305 -21.82 5.88 -16.93
C ASN A 305 -23.29 6.37 -16.96
N LYS A 306 -23.55 7.61 -16.59
CA LYS A 306 -24.90 8.18 -16.64
C LYS A 306 -25.37 8.29 -18.08
N ASP A 307 -26.49 7.62 -18.40
CA ASP A 307 -27.03 7.50 -19.76
C ASP A 307 -26.06 6.91 -20.81
N ALA A 308 -24.97 6.27 -20.33
CA ALA A 308 -23.90 5.66 -21.11
C ALA A 308 -23.33 4.45 -20.36
N PRO A 309 -24.04 3.29 -20.31
CA PRO A 309 -23.69 2.17 -19.40
C PRO A 309 -22.30 1.55 -19.62
N ASN A 310 -21.65 1.88 -20.73
CA ASN A 310 -20.27 1.43 -21.03
C ASN A 310 -19.23 2.59 -20.97
N PHE A 311 -19.57 3.76 -20.38
CA PHE A 311 -18.75 5.00 -20.29
C PHE A 311 -18.48 5.67 -21.64
#